data_10fb90f588c9dd850272f8ae31b67b12
#
_entry.id   10fb90f588c9dd850272f8ae31b67b12
#
_cell.length_a   1.000
_cell.length_b   1.000
_cell.length_c   1.000
_cell.angle_alpha   90.00
_cell.angle_beta   90.00
_cell.angle_gamma   90.00
#
_symmetry.space_group_name_H-M   'P 1'
#
loop_
_entity.id
_entity.type
_entity.pdbx_description
1 polymer ?
#
loop_
_entity_poly.entity_id
_entity_poly.type
_entity_poly.pdbx_seq_one_letter_code
_entity_poly.pdbx_strand_id
1 'polypeptide(L)'
;GISASAGRIIELVANDLPSSANPHGLPLVCDVTMGSPLRANGTARPRAHAEPGVTIAHAEQDKARRYPELVDSTRCKFVVLACEVGGRWSATCCQFVRDLAEAKSRAAPRRLQRSTARAWEDRWSGMLAVAAQDALAATLVDAAPQLLHAREVSGPPLGALLHGEAPAQSRLPLR
;
A
#
# COMPACT_ATOMS: atom_id res chain seq x y z
N GLY A 1 -17.07 -6.30 -23.38
CA GLY A 1 -17.48 -6.70 -22.04
C GLY A 1 -16.28 -7.24 -21.27
N ILE A 2 -15.99 -6.68 -20.11
CA ILE A 2 -14.93 -7.18 -19.20
C ILE A 2 -15.39 -8.56 -18.73
N SER A 3 -14.62 -9.58 -19.05
CA SER A 3 -14.94 -10.95 -18.59
C SER A 3 -14.82 -11.02 -17.07
N ALA A 4 -15.91 -11.30 -16.39
CA ALA A 4 -15.99 -11.50 -14.93
C ALA A 4 -15.22 -12.75 -14.46
N SER A 5 -14.61 -13.51 -15.37
CA SER A 5 -14.08 -14.86 -15.11
C SER A 5 -12.69 -14.93 -14.48
N ALA A 6 -12.03 -13.81 -14.17
CA ALA A 6 -10.61 -13.84 -13.76
C ALA A 6 -10.34 -13.43 -12.31
N GLY A 7 -11.34 -13.32 -11.43
CA GLY A 7 -11.12 -12.88 -10.04
C GLY A 7 -10.47 -11.50 -9.91
N ARG A 8 -10.60 -10.66 -10.96
CA ARG A 8 -10.08 -9.29 -10.97
C ARG A 8 -11.17 -8.36 -10.44
N ILE A 9 -10.87 -7.65 -9.37
CA ILE A 9 -11.79 -6.74 -8.69
C ILE A 9 -11.21 -5.34 -8.79
N ILE A 10 -12.05 -4.39 -9.17
CA ILE A 10 -11.77 -2.96 -9.07
C ILE A 10 -12.37 -2.47 -7.75
N GLU A 11 -11.54 -1.87 -6.93
CA GLU A 11 -11.90 -1.54 -5.54
C GLU A 11 -12.66 -0.23 -5.43
N LEU A 12 -12.36 0.73 -6.33
CA LEU A 12 -12.96 2.06 -6.27
C LEU A 12 -13.16 2.63 -7.66
N VAL A 13 -14.31 3.28 -7.88
CA VAL A 13 -14.57 4.12 -9.06
C VAL A 13 -14.97 5.51 -8.59
N ALA A 14 -14.20 6.53 -8.98
CA ALA A 14 -14.51 7.93 -8.73
C ALA A 14 -14.99 8.60 -10.01
N ASN A 15 -16.20 9.14 -9.98
CA ASN A 15 -16.79 9.88 -11.09
C ASN A 15 -16.69 11.39 -10.83
N ASP A 16 -16.71 12.15 -11.91
CA ASP A 16 -16.80 13.62 -11.89
C ASP A 16 -15.72 14.29 -11.03
N LEU A 17 -14.51 13.74 -11.06
CA LEU A 17 -13.34 14.29 -10.37
C LEU A 17 -12.36 14.90 -11.39
N PRO A 18 -12.59 16.11 -11.88
CA PRO A 18 -11.66 16.78 -12.78
C PRO A 18 -10.42 17.24 -12.01
N SER A 19 -9.26 16.96 -12.58
CA SER A 19 -7.98 17.40 -12.04
C SER A 19 -7.04 17.78 -13.20
N SER A 20 -5.87 18.31 -12.88
CA SER A 20 -4.82 18.55 -13.87
C SER A 20 -4.42 17.28 -14.63
N ALA A 21 -4.49 16.14 -13.94
CA ALA A 21 -4.20 14.82 -14.52
C ALA A 21 -5.42 14.15 -15.18
N ASN A 22 -6.62 14.68 -15.00
CA ASN A 22 -7.89 14.18 -15.54
C ASN A 22 -8.79 15.34 -15.98
N PRO A 23 -8.35 16.16 -16.95
CA PRO A 23 -9.05 17.41 -17.32
C PRO A 23 -10.44 17.16 -17.92
N HIS A 24 -10.67 15.99 -18.49
CA HIS A 24 -11.95 15.62 -19.10
C HIS A 24 -12.93 15.00 -18.09
N GLY A 25 -12.54 14.84 -16.80
CA GLY A 25 -13.40 14.28 -15.78
C GLY A 25 -13.84 12.84 -16.07
N LEU A 26 -13.01 12.05 -16.78
CA LEU A 26 -13.29 10.64 -17.02
C LEU A 26 -13.43 9.88 -15.68
N PRO A 27 -14.25 8.81 -15.63
CA PRO A 27 -14.29 7.94 -14.48
C PRO A 27 -12.87 7.44 -14.12
N LEU A 28 -12.44 7.65 -12.88
CA LEU A 28 -11.19 7.11 -12.37
C LEU A 28 -11.45 5.72 -11.80
N VAL A 29 -10.86 4.71 -12.43
CA VAL A 29 -10.95 3.31 -12.01
C VAL A 29 -9.71 3.01 -11.19
N CYS A 30 -9.88 2.88 -9.87
CA CYS A 30 -8.77 2.78 -8.93
C CYS A 30 -8.60 1.36 -8.40
N ASP A 31 -7.35 0.92 -8.34
CA ASP A 31 -6.94 -0.33 -7.71
C ASP A 31 -5.91 -0.01 -6.61
N VAL A 32 -6.15 -0.49 -5.40
CA VAL A 32 -5.29 -0.21 -4.24
C VAL A 32 -4.26 -1.32 -4.09
N THR A 33 -3.04 -0.99 -3.71
CA THR A 33 -2.02 -1.99 -3.46
C THR A 33 -1.01 -1.55 -2.42
N MET A 34 -0.62 -2.49 -1.55
CA MET A 34 0.48 -2.29 -0.60
C MET A 34 1.67 -3.13 -1.04
N GLY A 35 2.80 -2.49 -1.24
CA GLY A 35 4.04 -3.13 -1.65
C GLY A 35 5.01 -3.35 -0.50
N SER A 36 5.62 -4.55 -0.43
CA SER A 36 6.73 -4.82 0.47
C SER A 36 8.06 -4.72 -0.27
N PRO A 37 9.11 -4.14 0.32
CA PRO A 37 10.46 -4.17 -0.24
C PRO A 37 11.06 -5.58 -0.26
N LEU A 38 10.42 -6.52 0.45
CA LEU A 38 10.77 -7.92 0.43
C LEU A 38 9.82 -8.71 -0.48
N ARG A 39 10.35 -9.75 -1.10
CA ARG A 39 9.57 -10.77 -1.80
C ARG A 39 8.98 -11.77 -0.80
N ALA A 40 8.06 -12.62 -1.24
CA ALA A 40 7.46 -13.65 -0.41
C ALA A 40 8.48 -14.64 0.20
N ASN A 41 9.62 -14.83 -0.47
CA ASN A 41 10.72 -15.66 0.03
C ASN A 41 11.67 -14.93 1.00
N GLY A 42 11.35 -13.71 1.43
CA GLY A 42 12.15 -12.89 2.32
C GLY A 42 13.34 -12.18 1.67
N THR A 43 13.62 -12.40 0.39
CA THR A 43 14.71 -11.68 -0.31
C THR A 43 14.30 -10.26 -0.66
N ALA A 44 15.25 -9.33 -0.61
CA ALA A 44 14.99 -7.95 -1.01
C ALA A 44 14.65 -7.85 -2.52
N ARG A 45 13.71 -6.96 -2.85
CA ARG A 45 13.50 -6.58 -4.25
C ARG A 45 14.72 -5.82 -4.76
N PRO A 46 15.09 -5.98 -6.06
CA PRO A 46 16.20 -5.26 -6.64
C PRO A 46 16.10 -3.75 -6.36
N ARG A 47 17.19 -3.15 -5.94
CA ARG A 47 17.32 -1.71 -5.64
C ARG A 47 16.42 -1.14 -4.52
N ALA A 48 15.60 -1.96 -3.86
CA ALA A 48 14.69 -1.49 -2.80
C ALA A 48 15.42 -0.85 -1.61
N HIS A 49 16.70 -1.18 -1.39
CA HIS A 49 17.55 -0.60 -0.35
C HIS A 49 18.22 0.72 -0.77
N ALA A 50 18.30 1.00 -2.07
CA ALA A 50 19.05 2.14 -2.61
C ALA A 50 18.12 3.20 -3.22
N GLU A 51 16.98 2.79 -3.78
CA GLU A 51 16.09 3.68 -4.52
C GLU A 51 14.72 3.81 -3.85
N PRO A 52 14.40 4.99 -3.30
CA PRO A 52 13.09 5.25 -2.75
C PRO A 52 11.98 5.11 -3.80
N GLY A 53 10.90 4.38 -3.46
CA GLY A 53 9.73 4.23 -4.33
C GLY A 53 9.83 3.13 -5.39
N VAL A 54 10.95 2.41 -5.49
CA VAL A 54 11.10 1.30 -6.45
C VAL A 54 10.04 0.22 -6.26
N THR A 55 9.63 -0.04 -5.03
CA THR A 55 8.58 -1.00 -4.71
C THR A 55 7.23 -0.54 -5.22
N ILE A 56 6.94 0.75 -5.09
CA ILE A 56 5.73 1.39 -5.65
C ILE A 56 5.73 1.24 -7.18
N ALA A 57 6.83 1.60 -7.84
CA ALA A 57 6.94 1.50 -9.28
C ALA A 57 6.72 0.06 -9.79
N HIS A 58 7.25 -0.95 -9.10
CA HIS A 58 6.97 -2.35 -9.42
C HIS A 58 5.50 -2.71 -9.24
N ALA A 59 4.87 -2.27 -8.14
CA ALA A 59 3.46 -2.53 -7.89
C ALA A 59 2.56 -1.89 -8.96
N GLU A 60 2.84 -0.65 -9.36
CA GLU A 60 2.14 0.05 -10.44
C GLU A 60 2.28 -0.68 -11.78
N GLN A 61 3.50 -1.14 -12.12
CA GLN A 61 3.73 -1.93 -13.35
C GLN A 61 3.00 -3.27 -13.34
N ASP A 62 3.02 -3.98 -12.21
CA ASP A 62 2.33 -5.27 -12.09
C ASP A 62 0.81 -5.11 -12.24
N LYS A 63 0.24 -4.03 -11.68
CA LYS A 63 -1.17 -3.70 -11.85
C LYS A 63 -1.49 -3.29 -13.29
N ALA A 64 -0.64 -2.49 -13.92
CA ALA A 64 -0.83 -2.12 -15.33
C ALA A 64 -0.81 -3.35 -16.27
N ARG A 65 0.09 -4.31 -16.01
CA ARG A 65 0.12 -5.58 -16.77
C ARG A 65 -1.12 -6.44 -16.52
N ARG A 66 -1.70 -6.38 -15.32
CA ARG A 66 -2.89 -7.14 -14.96
C ARG A 66 -4.16 -6.59 -15.60
N TYR A 67 -4.21 -5.28 -15.87
CA TYR A 67 -5.38 -4.58 -16.38
C TYR A 67 -5.08 -3.79 -17.69
N PRO A 68 -4.52 -4.43 -18.73
CA PRO A 68 -4.15 -3.71 -19.95
C PRO A 68 -5.35 -3.03 -20.60
N GLU A 69 -6.55 -3.64 -20.53
CA GLU A 69 -7.79 -3.11 -21.06
C GLU A 69 -8.25 -1.80 -20.39
N LEU A 70 -7.82 -1.56 -19.14
CA LEU A 70 -8.10 -0.31 -18.42
C LEU A 70 -7.04 0.75 -18.71
N VAL A 71 -5.78 0.33 -18.88
CA VAL A 71 -4.67 1.23 -19.24
C VAL A 71 -4.92 1.87 -20.62
N ASP A 72 -5.38 1.08 -21.58
CA ASP A 72 -5.63 1.51 -22.96
C ASP A 72 -7.04 2.08 -23.18
N SER A 73 -7.86 2.17 -22.13
CA SER A 73 -9.24 2.64 -22.21
C SER A 73 -9.33 4.15 -22.48
N THR A 74 -10.15 4.53 -23.45
CA THR A 74 -10.53 5.92 -23.69
C THR A 74 -11.77 6.37 -22.89
N ARG A 75 -12.44 5.43 -22.19
CA ARG A 75 -13.70 5.67 -21.45
C ARG A 75 -13.51 5.86 -19.96
N CYS A 76 -12.34 5.52 -19.45
CA CYS A 76 -11.98 5.70 -18.04
C CYS A 76 -10.47 5.91 -17.94
N LYS A 77 -10.01 6.37 -16.79
CA LYS A 77 -8.60 6.48 -16.47
C LYS A 77 -8.27 5.49 -15.35
N PHE A 78 -7.34 4.58 -15.63
CA PHE A 78 -6.85 3.64 -14.62
C PHE A 78 -5.86 4.32 -13.70
N VAL A 79 -6.03 4.15 -12.40
CA VAL A 79 -5.23 4.77 -11.34
C VAL A 79 -4.83 3.71 -10.32
N VAL A 80 -3.54 3.55 -10.08
CA VAL A 80 -3.04 2.66 -9.03
C VAL A 80 -2.72 3.49 -7.80
N LEU A 81 -3.44 3.21 -6.70
CA LEU A 81 -3.24 3.84 -5.40
C LEU A 81 -2.27 2.97 -4.59
N ALA A 82 -0.97 3.18 -4.79
CA ALA A 82 0.05 2.33 -4.20
C ALA A 82 0.67 2.95 -2.94
N CYS A 83 0.96 2.09 -1.95
CA CYS A 83 1.80 2.44 -0.81
C CYS A 83 2.82 1.34 -0.49
N GLU A 84 3.90 1.70 0.18
CA GLU A 84 4.85 0.77 0.77
C GLU A 84 4.46 0.47 2.22
N VAL A 85 4.78 -0.73 2.71
CA VAL A 85 4.58 -1.12 4.12
C VAL A 85 5.29 -0.17 5.10
N GLY A 86 6.30 0.57 4.65
CA GLY A 86 6.98 1.63 5.41
C GLY A 86 6.25 2.98 5.44
N GLY A 87 5.02 3.07 4.90
CA GLY A 87 4.19 4.29 4.94
C GLY A 87 4.44 5.28 3.81
N ARG A 88 5.24 4.96 2.80
CA ARG A 88 5.41 5.79 1.61
C ARG A 88 4.23 5.59 0.65
N TRP A 89 3.63 6.68 0.21
CA TRP A 89 2.56 6.68 -0.79
C TRP A 89 3.09 7.05 -2.18
N SER A 90 2.47 6.52 -3.23
CA SER A 90 2.77 6.92 -4.60
C SER A 90 2.39 8.39 -4.84
N ALA A 91 3.10 9.04 -5.76
CA ALA A 91 2.75 10.40 -6.18
C ALA A 91 1.31 10.46 -6.73
N THR A 92 0.89 9.41 -7.43
CA THR A 92 -0.46 9.24 -7.97
C THR A 92 -1.50 9.20 -6.85
N CYS A 93 -1.25 8.46 -5.77
CA CYS A 93 -2.14 8.42 -4.61
C CYS A 93 -2.22 9.79 -3.91
N CYS A 94 -1.08 10.44 -3.67
CA CYS A 94 -1.06 11.78 -3.08
C CYS A 94 -1.81 12.80 -3.95
N GLN A 95 -1.69 12.72 -5.27
CA GLN A 95 -2.42 13.61 -6.18
C GLN A 95 -3.93 13.33 -6.13
N PHE A 96 -4.33 12.06 -6.13
CA PHE A 96 -5.74 11.67 -6.01
C PHE A 96 -6.38 12.24 -4.72
N VAL A 97 -5.69 12.16 -3.59
CA VAL A 97 -6.17 12.74 -2.32
C VAL A 97 -6.32 14.27 -2.42
N ARG A 98 -5.37 14.95 -3.05
CA ARG A 98 -5.46 16.42 -3.29
C ARG A 98 -6.66 16.76 -4.17
N ASP A 99 -6.85 16.05 -5.27
CA ASP A 99 -7.96 16.29 -6.19
C ASP A 99 -9.33 16.12 -5.48
N LEU A 100 -9.44 15.09 -4.64
CA LEU A 100 -10.63 14.90 -3.78
C LEU A 100 -10.81 16.07 -2.80
N ALA A 101 -9.73 16.50 -2.14
CA ALA A 101 -9.76 17.59 -1.17
C ALA A 101 -10.14 18.93 -1.82
N GLU A 102 -9.62 19.20 -3.01
CA GLU A 102 -10.00 20.36 -3.82
C GLU A 102 -11.48 20.30 -4.23
N ALA A 103 -11.94 19.13 -4.74
CA ALA A 103 -13.34 18.95 -5.10
C ALA A 103 -14.26 19.20 -3.89
N LYS A 104 -13.92 18.65 -2.72
CA LYS A 104 -14.66 18.85 -1.47
C LYS A 104 -14.68 20.31 -1.03
N SER A 105 -13.57 21.02 -1.22
CA SER A 105 -13.43 22.42 -0.80
C SER A 105 -14.28 23.40 -1.61
N ARG A 106 -14.75 23.02 -2.82
CA ARG A 106 -15.56 23.88 -3.69
C ARG A 106 -16.88 24.30 -3.04
N ALA A 107 -17.39 23.53 -2.09
CA ALA A 107 -18.58 23.89 -1.30
C ALA A 107 -18.31 24.99 -0.26
N ALA A 108 -17.05 25.30 0.04
CA ALA A 108 -16.67 26.35 0.98
C ALA A 108 -16.66 27.74 0.32
N PRO A 109 -16.83 28.82 1.09
CA PRO A 109 -16.65 30.19 0.58
C PRO A 109 -15.28 30.37 -0.07
N ARG A 110 -15.21 31.09 -1.18
CA ARG A 110 -13.97 31.25 -1.99
C ARG A 110 -12.72 31.57 -1.16
N ARG A 111 -12.85 32.44 -0.15
CA ARG A 111 -11.74 32.83 0.73
C ARG A 111 -11.20 31.66 1.57
N LEU A 112 -11.99 30.64 1.82
CA LEU A 112 -11.65 29.50 2.66
C LEU A 112 -11.32 28.23 1.86
N GLN A 113 -11.56 28.21 0.56
CA GLN A 113 -11.38 27.00 -0.25
C GLN A 113 -9.98 26.40 -0.11
N ARG A 114 -8.93 27.24 -0.16
CA ARG A 114 -7.55 26.75 -0.04
C ARG A 114 -7.26 26.12 1.33
N SER A 115 -7.67 26.78 2.42
CA SER A 115 -7.50 26.25 3.78
C SER A 115 -8.35 25.01 4.01
N THR A 116 -9.57 24.99 3.48
CA THR A 116 -10.45 23.82 3.53
C THR A 116 -9.88 22.64 2.76
N ALA A 117 -9.35 22.85 1.55
CA ALA A 117 -8.70 21.82 0.79
C ALA A 117 -7.52 21.19 1.57
N ARG A 118 -6.66 22.06 2.14
CA ARG A 118 -5.54 21.58 2.96
C ARG A 118 -5.99 20.77 4.16
N ALA A 119 -7.00 21.22 4.88
CA ALA A 119 -7.55 20.49 6.03
C ALA A 119 -8.11 19.13 5.65
N TRP A 120 -8.76 19.01 4.48
CA TRP A 120 -9.24 17.72 3.97
C TRP A 120 -8.10 16.82 3.51
N GLU A 121 -7.09 17.36 2.81
CA GLU A 121 -5.88 16.62 2.42
C GLU A 121 -5.19 16.01 3.64
N ASP A 122 -4.94 16.82 4.67
CA ASP A 122 -4.28 16.36 5.90
C ASP A 122 -5.12 15.29 6.62
N ARG A 123 -6.43 15.50 6.73
CA ARG A 123 -7.35 14.54 7.35
C ARG A 123 -7.37 13.20 6.63
N TRP A 124 -7.54 13.21 5.31
CA TRP A 124 -7.64 11.97 4.54
C TRP A 124 -6.31 11.25 4.42
N SER A 125 -5.21 11.97 4.31
CA SER A 125 -3.86 11.38 4.39
C SER A 125 -3.64 10.67 5.73
N GLY A 126 -4.07 11.27 6.84
CA GLY A 126 -4.03 10.62 8.15
C GLY A 126 -4.91 9.36 8.22
N MET A 127 -6.15 9.42 7.70
CA MET A 127 -7.04 8.24 7.66
C MET A 127 -6.46 7.10 6.82
N LEU A 128 -5.88 7.41 5.67
CA LEU A 128 -5.22 6.42 4.81
C LEU A 128 -4.00 5.81 5.51
N ALA A 129 -3.21 6.61 6.22
CA ALA A 129 -2.06 6.12 6.97
C ALA A 129 -2.48 5.12 8.07
N VAL A 130 -3.55 5.43 8.82
CA VAL A 130 -4.11 4.52 9.84
C VAL A 130 -4.64 3.24 9.17
N ALA A 131 -5.44 3.36 8.11
CA ALA A 131 -5.99 2.20 7.41
C ALA A 131 -4.89 1.27 6.85
N ALA A 132 -3.78 1.84 6.35
CA ALA A 132 -2.65 1.06 5.88
C ALA A 132 -1.95 0.30 7.02
N GLN A 133 -1.79 0.93 8.19
CA GLN A 133 -1.22 0.27 9.38
C GLN A 133 -2.15 -0.83 9.90
N ASP A 134 -3.45 -0.58 9.93
CA ASP A 134 -4.45 -1.59 10.35
C ASP A 134 -4.43 -2.79 9.40
N ALA A 135 -4.38 -2.58 8.09
CA ALA A 135 -4.28 -3.65 7.11
C ALA A 135 -2.98 -4.46 7.25
N LEU A 136 -1.85 -3.78 7.50
CA LEU A 136 -0.57 -4.45 7.78
C LEU A 136 -0.65 -5.26 9.06
N ALA A 137 -1.17 -4.69 10.14
CA ALA A 137 -1.33 -5.37 11.43
C ALA A 137 -2.23 -6.61 11.29
N ALA A 138 -3.37 -6.51 10.59
CA ALA A 138 -4.25 -7.63 10.31
C ALA A 138 -3.50 -8.76 9.58
N THR A 139 -2.72 -8.41 8.53
CA THR A 139 -1.93 -9.39 7.79
C THR A 139 -0.92 -10.11 8.68
N LEU A 140 -0.28 -9.41 9.62
CA LEU A 140 0.68 -10.00 10.55
C LEU A 140 -0.01 -10.89 11.58
N VAL A 141 -1.17 -10.47 12.09
CA VAL A 141 -1.97 -11.26 13.05
C VAL A 141 -2.48 -12.54 12.40
N ASP A 142 -3.00 -12.46 11.18
CA ASP A 142 -3.50 -13.63 10.43
C ASP A 142 -2.38 -14.60 10.05
N ALA A 143 -1.17 -14.10 9.81
CA ALA A 143 0.01 -14.92 9.52
C ALA A 143 0.64 -15.55 10.79
N ALA A 144 0.44 -14.97 11.97
CA ALA A 144 1.09 -15.40 13.21
C ALA A 144 0.88 -16.89 13.56
N PRO A 145 -0.35 -17.46 13.46
CA PRO A 145 -0.56 -18.88 13.72
C PRO A 145 0.23 -19.79 12.80
N GLN A 146 0.33 -19.45 11.52
CA GLN A 146 1.08 -20.23 10.53
C GLN A 146 2.59 -20.17 10.78
N LEU A 147 3.10 -19.00 11.19
CA LEU A 147 4.50 -18.81 11.54
C LEU A 147 4.88 -19.54 12.84
N LEU A 148 3.98 -19.59 13.81
CA LEU A 148 4.19 -20.30 15.08
C LEU A 148 4.20 -21.82 14.88
N HIS A 149 3.40 -22.35 13.94
CA HIS A 149 3.42 -23.79 13.61
C HIS A 149 4.61 -24.17 12.71
N ALA A 150 5.15 -23.24 11.94
CA ALA A 150 6.30 -23.47 11.06
C ALA A 150 7.67 -23.35 11.76
N ARG A 151 7.68 -22.78 12.96
CA ARG A 151 8.88 -22.62 13.77
C ARG A 151 8.64 -23.34 15.10
N GLU A 152 9.24 -24.51 15.27
CA GLU A 152 9.68 -24.91 16.60
C GLU A 152 10.55 -23.77 17.09
N VAL A 153 10.06 -23.02 18.07
CA VAL A 153 10.77 -21.87 18.64
C VAL A 153 11.95 -22.44 19.43
N SER A 154 13.05 -22.66 18.71
CA SER A 154 14.34 -23.07 19.28
C SER A 154 15.06 -21.86 19.87
N GLY A 155 14.38 -21.11 20.69
CA GLY A 155 14.96 -20.03 21.48
C GLY A 155 15.00 -20.39 22.97
N PRO A 156 15.93 -19.84 23.74
CA PRO A 156 15.92 -20.03 25.18
C PRO A 156 14.60 -19.52 25.74
N PRO A 157 13.98 -20.24 26.70
CA PRO A 157 12.74 -19.79 27.32
C PRO A 157 12.96 -18.42 27.97
N LEU A 158 11.93 -17.58 27.95
CA LEU A 158 12.00 -16.20 28.48
C LEU A 158 12.56 -16.14 29.89
N GLY A 159 12.27 -17.15 30.72
CA GLY A 159 12.83 -17.30 32.09
C GLY A 159 14.36 -17.42 32.12
N ALA A 160 14.96 -18.11 31.17
CA ALA A 160 16.41 -18.22 31.06
C ALA A 160 17.08 -16.89 30.71
N LEU A 161 16.41 -16.09 29.85
CA LEU A 161 16.86 -14.73 29.50
C LEU A 161 16.75 -13.77 30.69
N LEU A 162 15.68 -13.86 31.48
CA LEU A 162 15.43 -12.98 32.64
C LEU A 162 16.30 -13.31 33.85
N HIS A 163 16.70 -14.58 34.03
CA HIS A 163 17.49 -15.04 35.16
C HIS A 163 18.97 -15.22 34.83
N GLY A 164 19.41 -14.86 33.61
CA GLY A 164 20.84 -14.86 33.27
C GLY A 164 21.48 -16.26 33.15
N GLU A 165 20.68 -17.32 33.02
CA GLU A 165 21.20 -18.66 32.76
C GLU A 165 21.58 -18.74 31.28
N ALA A 166 22.87 -18.59 30.97
CA ALA A 166 23.38 -18.77 29.62
C ALA A 166 23.08 -20.19 29.15
N PRO A 167 22.44 -20.37 27.97
CA PRO A 167 22.21 -21.71 27.42
C PRO A 167 23.57 -22.40 27.22
N ALA A 168 23.68 -23.62 27.68
CA ALA A 168 24.87 -24.45 27.47
C ALA A 168 25.13 -24.52 25.95
N GLN A 169 26.24 -23.96 25.48
CA GLN A 169 26.64 -23.99 24.09
C GLN A 169 26.84 -25.47 23.70
N SER A 170 25.93 -26.03 22.92
CA SER A 170 26.17 -27.29 22.26
C SER A 170 27.31 -27.09 21.27
N ARG A 171 28.49 -27.60 21.65
CA ARG A 171 29.65 -27.63 20.77
C ARG A 171 29.29 -28.43 19.52
N LEU A 172 29.17 -27.76 18.38
CA LEU A 172 29.16 -28.43 17.09
C LEU A 172 30.48 -29.19 16.90
N PRO A 173 30.45 -30.48 16.55
CA PRO A 173 31.66 -31.18 16.21
C PRO A 173 32.23 -30.63 14.91
N LEU A 174 33.45 -30.13 14.97
CA LEU A 174 34.25 -29.80 13.79
C LEU A 174 34.51 -31.10 13.00
N ARG A 175 34.02 -31.15 11.78
CA ARG A 175 34.52 -32.05 10.73
C ARG A 175 35.05 -31.22 9.58
#